data_f65bca20477e403b718760333e563f18
#
_entry.id   f65bca20477e403b718760333e563f18
#
_cell.length_a   1.000
_cell.length_b   1.000
_cell.length_c   1.000
_cell.angle_alpha   90.00
_cell.angle_beta   90.00
_cell.angle_gamma   90.00
#
_symmetry.space_group_name_H-M   'P 1'
#
loop_
_entity.id
_entity.type
_entity.pdbx_description
1 polymer ?
#
loop_
_entity_poly.entity_id
_entity_poly.type
_entity_poly.pdbx_seq_one_letter_code
_entity_poly.pdbx_strand_id
1 'polypeptide(L)'
;MVEEWPKIRSRLTIPVSPWMHVIAREVEFTAGAKPEIYHAVGQLDYLTIVALTPDGRVPIVRQYRPAIEAFTWELPAGLVEHGEEPAAASSRELLEETGYPTSAIHSLGAPASACTGRFSNYIHSFFVETSERVADFVPEPGLTVELKSPAELTVLIKSGAFVHQAHLGALLLAELGSFLTLPK
;
A
#
# COMPACT_ATOMS: atom_id res chain seq x y z
N MET A 1 -25.05 24.00 19.28
CA MET A 1 -24.02 23.19 18.60
C MET A 1 -23.12 24.16 17.89
N VAL A 2 -21.80 24.13 18.16
CA VAL A 2 -20.82 24.91 17.40
C VAL A 2 -20.74 24.32 16.00
N GLU A 3 -20.96 25.12 14.96
CA GLU A 3 -20.81 24.65 13.58
C GLU A 3 -19.35 24.22 13.34
N GLU A 4 -19.17 22.97 12.90
CA GLU A 4 -17.84 22.40 12.62
C GLU A 4 -17.35 22.82 11.23
N TRP A 5 -16.19 23.43 11.16
CA TRP A 5 -15.52 23.87 9.93
C TRP A 5 -14.23 23.08 9.69
N PRO A 6 -13.77 22.90 8.42
CA PRO A 6 -14.30 23.42 7.15
C PRO A 6 -15.53 22.65 6.63
N LYS A 7 -16.28 23.25 5.69
CA LYS A 7 -17.43 22.64 5.00
C LYS A 7 -17.15 22.41 3.53
N ILE A 8 -17.48 21.21 3.04
CA ILE A 8 -17.47 20.90 1.60
C ILE A 8 -18.82 21.27 1.03
N ARG A 9 -18.86 22.28 0.16
CA ARG A 9 -20.08 22.83 -0.45
C ARG A 9 -20.55 22.02 -1.66
N SER A 10 -19.60 21.55 -2.47
CA SER A 10 -19.88 20.71 -3.64
C SER A 10 -18.75 19.70 -3.89
N ARG A 11 -19.09 18.65 -4.66
CA ARG A 11 -18.14 17.67 -5.18
C ARG A 11 -18.47 17.38 -6.63
N LEU A 12 -17.44 17.41 -7.49
CA LEU A 12 -17.53 16.97 -8.88
C LEU A 12 -16.50 15.86 -9.10
N THR A 13 -16.95 14.70 -9.57
CA THR A 13 -16.08 13.59 -9.95
C THR A 13 -15.88 13.59 -11.45
N ILE A 14 -14.63 13.62 -11.88
CA ILE A 14 -14.20 13.66 -13.28
C ILE A 14 -13.46 12.35 -13.57
N PRO A 15 -14.03 11.41 -14.33
CA PRO A 15 -13.35 10.16 -14.67
C PRO A 15 -12.17 10.45 -15.60
N VAL A 16 -11.02 9.79 -15.34
CA VAL A 16 -9.80 9.88 -16.16
C VAL A 16 -9.53 8.55 -16.85
N SER A 17 -9.70 7.45 -16.11
CA SER A 17 -9.54 6.08 -16.62
C SER A 17 -10.43 5.13 -15.82
N PRO A 18 -10.52 3.83 -16.17
CA PRO A 18 -11.21 2.84 -15.33
C PRO A 18 -10.68 2.75 -13.90
N TRP A 19 -9.43 3.15 -13.67
CA TRP A 19 -8.70 3.00 -12.41
C TRP A 19 -8.62 4.28 -11.59
N MET A 20 -8.90 5.44 -12.19
CA MET A 20 -8.63 6.74 -11.59
C MET A 20 -9.63 7.81 -12.00
N HIS A 21 -9.98 8.67 -11.06
CA HIS A 21 -10.78 9.87 -11.28
C HIS A 21 -10.23 11.06 -10.49
N VAL A 22 -10.54 12.26 -10.93
CA VAL A 22 -10.25 13.50 -10.17
C VAL A 22 -11.53 13.92 -9.43
N ILE A 23 -11.39 14.29 -8.17
CA ILE A 23 -12.48 14.83 -7.34
C ILE A 23 -12.19 16.30 -7.08
N ALA A 24 -12.97 17.19 -7.68
CA ALA A 24 -12.97 18.61 -7.33
C ALA A 24 -13.92 18.82 -6.14
N ARG A 25 -13.40 19.44 -5.06
CA ARG A 25 -14.18 19.79 -3.86
C ARG A 25 -14.15 21.30 -3.68
N GLU A 26 -15.32 21.91 -3.59
CA GLU A 26 -15.47 23.30 -3.21
C GLU A 26 -15.52 23.39 -1.69
N VAL A 27 -14.50 23.98 -1.08
CA VAL A 27 -14.28 23.99 0.37
C VAL A 27 -14.37 25.40 0.91
N GLU A 28 -15.29 25.62 1.83
CA GLU A 28 -15.38 26.84 2.62
C GLU A 28 -14.71 26.57 3.98
N PHE A 29 -13.59 27.26 4.25
CA PHE A 29 -12.77 27.00 5.45
C PHE A 29 -13.31 27.63 6.73
N THR A 30 -13.96 28.78 6.61
CA THR A 30 -14.60 29.50 7.73
C THR A 30 -15.91 30.10 7.26
N ALA A 31 -16.83 30.34 8.20
CA ALA A 31 -18.16 30.88 7.90
C ALA A 31 -18.09 32.19 7.11
N GLY A 32 -18.75 32.21 5.94
CA GLY A 32 -18.80 33.37 5.06
C GLY A 32 -17.54 33.63 4.21
N ALA A 33 -16.52 32.77 4.32
CA ALA A 33 -15.36 32.86 3.42
C ALA A 33 -15.74 32.42 2.01
N LYS A 34 -15.07 32.97 0.99
CA LYS A 34 -15.22 32.50 -0.38
C LYS A 34 -14.69 31.08 -0.49
N PRO A 35 -15.50 30.14 -0.99
CA PRO A 35 -15.03 28.78 -1.19
C PRO A 35 -13.86 28.67 -2.17
N GLU A 36 -12.95 27.74 -1.92
CA GLU A 36 -11.81 27.41 -2.76
C GLU A 36 -11.94 26.01 -3.34
N ILE A 37 -11.45 25.80 -4.56
CA ILE A 37 -11.53 24.49 -5.22
C ILE A 37 -10.24 23.70 -4.94
N TYR A 38 -10.41 22.51 -4.36
CA TYR A 38 -9.35 21.54 -4.10
C TYR A 38 -9.57 20.29 -4.95
N HIS A 39 -8.47 19.78 -5.52
CA HIS A 39 -8.51 18.58 -6.33
C HIS A 39 -7.81 17.44 -5.60
N ALA A 40 -8.45 16.27 -5.61
CA ALA A 40 -7.87 15.02 -5.15
C ALA A 40 -7.97 13.95 -6.24
N VAL A 41 -7.06 12.99 -6.21
CA VAL A 41 -7.13 11.76 -7.00
C VAL A 41 -7.92 10.72 -6.21
N GLY A 42 -8.92 10.12 -6.84
CA GLY A 42 -9.68 8.97 -6.34
C GLY A 42 -9.32 7.72 -7.13
N GLN A 43 -9.12 6.63 -6.42
CA GLN A 43 -8.84 5.28 -6.93
C GLN A 43 -9.30 4.27 -5.90
N LEU A 44 -9.19 2.97 -6.19
CA LEU A 44 -9.42 1.91 -5.21
C LEU A 44 -8.45 2.04 -4.04
N ASP A 45 -8.84 1.50 -2.90
CA ASP A 45 -7.94 1.35 -1.78
C ASP A 45 -6.78 0.41 -2.15
N TYR A 46 -5.63 0.66 -1.54
CA TYR A 46 -4.38 -0.05 -1.80
C TYR A 46 -3.99 -0.85 -0.57
N LEU A 47 -3.30 -1.95 -0.75
CA LEU A 47 -2.75 -2.72 0.35
C LEU A 47 -1.24 -2.96 0.20
N THR A 48 -0.56 -3.11 1.32
CA THR A 48 0.85 -3.47 1.42
C THR A 48 1.02 -4.64 2.37
N ILE A 49 1.90 -5.58 2.04
CA ILE A 49 2.06 -6.83 2.77
C ILE A 49 3.51 -6.99 3.22
N VAL A 50 3.73 -6.95 4.53
CA VAL A 50 4.98 -7.42 5.14
C VAL A 50 4.83 -8.89 5.41
N ALA A 51 5.33 -9.75 4.53
CA ALA A 51 5.24 -11.19 4.70
C ALA A 51 6.53 -11.76 5.30
N LEU A 52 6.39 -12.83 6.10
CA LEU A 52 7.50 -13.57 6.68
C LEU A 52 7.35 -15.06 6.35
N THR A 53 8.35 -15.61 5.69
CA THR A 53 8.40 -17.05 5.34
C THR A 53 8.77 -17.90 6.54
N PRO A 54 8.50 -19.23 6.54
CA PRO A 54 8.84 -20.13 7.64
C PRO A 54 10.32 -20.12 8.01
N ASP A 55 11.20 -19.80 7.05
CA ASP A 55 12.65 -19.67 7.26
C ASP A 55 13.10 -18.23 7.63
N GLY A 56 12.15 -17.34 7.96
CA GLY A 56 12.43 -16.01 8.48
C GLY A 56 12.87 -14.98 7.43
N ARG A 57 12.54 -15.18 6.16
CA ARG A 57 12.83 -14.23 5.08
C ARG A 57 11.59 -13.46 4.65
N VAL A 58 11.80 -12.29 4.09
CA VAL A 58 10.77 -11.39 3.57
C VAL A 58 10.75 -11.48 2.05
N PRO A 59 9.65 -11.95 1.43
CA PRO A 59 9.49 -11.87 -0.02
C PRO A 59 9.31 -10.41 -0.44
N ILE A 60 10.10 -10.00 -1.43
CA ILE A 60 10.00 -8.72 -2.09
C ILE A 60 9.86 -8.93 -3.59
N VAL A 61 9.26 -7.96 -4.26
CA VAL A 61 9.02 -8.00 -5.70
C VAL A 61 9.78 -6.88 -6.39
N ARG A 62 10.25 -7.16 -7.61
CA ARG A 62 10.85 -6.16 -8.49
C ARG A 62 10.00 -6.02 -9.73
N GLN A 63 9.57 -4.80 -10.03
CA GLN A 63 8.76 -4.51 -11.20
C GLN A 63 9.07 -3.13 -11.78
N TYR A 64 8.71 -2.93 -13.05
CA TYR A 64 8.82 -1.64 -13.71
C TYR A 64 7.63 -0.76 -13.35
N ARG A 65 7.89 0.44 -12.83
CA ARG A 65 6.87 1.43 -12.50
C ARG A 65 6.86 2.56 -13.54
N PRO A 66 5.88 2.56 -14.47
CA PRO A 66 5.82 3.58 -15.55
C PRO A 66 5.75 5.02 -15.03
N ALA A 67 5.14 5.24 -13.87
CA ALA A 67 5.00 6.59 -13.30
C ALA A 67 6.33 7.28 -12.97
N ILE A 68 7.37 6.50 -12.70
CA ILE A 68 8.73 7.01 -12.41
C ILE A 68 9.77 6.47 -13.40
N GLU A 69 9.33 5.74 -14.43
CA GLU A 69 10.13 5.17 -15.51
C GLU A 69 11.33 4.33 -15.02
N ALA A 70 11.14 3.58 -13.92
CA ALA A 70 12.20 2.83 -13.27
C ALA A 70 11.73 1.47 -12.74
N PHE A 71 12.68 0.54 -12.58
CA PHE A 71 12.47 -0.66 -11.79
C PHE A 71 12.62 -0.34 -10.31
N THR A 72 11.68 -0.83 -9.49
CA THR A 72 11.68 -0.66 -8.04
C THR A 72 11.64 -2.00 -7.32
N TRP A 73 12.24 -2.03 -6.12
CA TRP A 73 12.02 -3.09 -5.15
C TRP A 73 10.90 -2.68 -4.21
N GLU A 74 9.96 -3.57 -4.00
CA GLU A 74 8.74 -3.30 -3.26
C GLU A 74 8.33 -4.49 -2.40
N LEU A 75 7.49 -4.27 -1.41
CA LEU A 75 6.72 -5.34 -0.78
C LEU A 75 5.65 -5.83 -1.76
N PRO A 76 5.15 -7.07 -1.62
CA PRO A 76 3.93 -7.49 -2.29
C PRO A 76 2.77 -6.54 -1.97
N ALA A 77 1.99 -6.18 -2.97
CA ALA A 77 1.01 -5.13 -2.83
C ALA A 77 0.01 -5.12 -3.99
N GLY A 78 -1.20 -4.62 -3.76
CA GLY A 78 -2.19 -4.52 -4.82
C GLY A 78 -3.37 -3.65 -4.48
N LEU A 79 -4.43 -3.78 -5.25
CA LEU A 79 -5.68 -3.04 -5.05
C LEU A 79 -6.70 -3.91 -4.31
N VAL A 80 -7.49 -3.26 -3.46
CA VAL A 80 -8.67 -3.88 -2.86
C VAL A 80 -9.80 -3.76 -3.86
N GLU A 81 -10.28 -4.87 -4.41
CA GLU A 81 -11.37 -4.86 -5.38
C GLU A 81 -12.71 -4.45 -4.76
N HIS A 82 -13.67 -4.08 -5.60
CA HIS A 82 -14.99 -3.67 -5.11
C HIS A 82 -15.71 -4.79 -4.35
N GLY A 83 -15.97 -4.55 -3.06
CA GLY A 83 -16.65 -5.51 -2.20
C GLY A 83 -15.73 -6.58 -1.62
N GLU A 84 -14.44 -6.52 -1.88
CA GLU A 84 -13.45 -7.41 -1.30
C GLU A 84 -13.03 -6.90 0.09
N GLU A 85 -12.88 -7.82 1.04
CA GLU A 85 -12.32 -7.50 2.35
C GLU A 85 -10.79 -7.33 2.23
N PRO A 86 -10.19 -6.26 2.79
CA PRO A 86 -8.77 -5.98 2.62
C PRO A 86 -7.83 -7.12 3.05
N ALA A 87 -8.20 -7.89 4.07
CA ALA A 87 -7.42 -9.06 4.49
C ALA A 87 -7.47 -10.20 3.46
N ALA A 88 -8.62 -10.39 2.79
CA ALA A 88 -8.76 -11.39 1.72
C ALA A 88 -7.95 -10.96 0.48
N ALA A 89 -8.05 -9.68 0.09
CA ALA A 89 -7.25 -9.10 -0.98
C ALA A 89 -5.74 -9.27 -0.71
N SER A 90 -5.30 -9.04 0.53
CA SER A 90 -3.90 -9.23 0.94
C SER A 90 -3.43 -10.68 0.73
N SER A 91 -4.24 -11.67 1.09
CA SER A 91 -3.90 -13.09 0.90
C SER A 91 -3.86 -13.46 -0.59
N ARG A 92 -4.77 -12.92 -1.41
CA ARG A 92 -4.81 -13.12 -2.86
C ARG A 92 -3.57 -12.52 -3.53
N GLU A 93 -3.27 -11.25 -3.31
CA GLU A 93 -2.13 -10.54 -3.91
C GLU A 93 -0.79 -11.20 -3.52
N LEU A 94 -0.63 -11.59 -2.24
CA LEU A 94 0.58 -12.29 -1.79
C LEU A 94 0.79 -13.59 -2.56
N LEU A 95 -0.27 -14.37 -2.74
CA LEU A 95 -0.20 -15.63 -3.47
C LEU A 95 0.08 -15.41 -4.96
N GLU A 96 -0.61 -14.46 -5.59
CA GLU A 96 -0.49 -14.12 -7.01
C GLU A 96 0.90 -13.58 -7.36
N GLU A 97 1.44 -12.68 -6.54
CA GLU A 97 2.75 -12.08 -6.81
C GLU A 97 3.93 -12.96 -6.42
N THR A 98 3.82 -13.73 -5.33
CA THR A 98 4.98 -14.41 -4.73
C THR A 98 4.90 -15.93 -4.68
N GLY A 99 3.72 -16.50 -4.82
CA GLY A 99 3.47 -17.92 -4.65
C GLY A 99 3.46 -18.40 -3.20
N TYR A 100 3.42 -17.49 -2.22
CA TYR A 100 3.37 -17.83 -0.81
C TYR A 100 1.94 -17.75 -0.27
N PRO A 101 1.32 -18.88 0.15
CA PRO A 101 0.02 -18.88 0.79
C PRO A 101 0.08 -18.26 2.19
N THR A 102 -0.96 -17.55 2.59
CA THR A 102 -1.14 -17.05 3.95
C THR A 102 -1.40 -18.17 4.94
N SER A 103 -0.68 -18.21 6.06
CA SER A 103 -0.98 -19.06 7.22
C SER A 103 -1.62 -18.26 8.38
N ALA A 104 -1.16 -17.03 8.61
CA ALA A 104 -1.76 -16.10 9.55
C ALA A 104 -1.65 -14.66 9.02
N ILE A 105 -2.61 -13.81 9.37
CA ILE A 105 -2.66 -12.41 8.94
C ILE A 105 -2.98 -11.48 10.11
N HIS A 106 -2.26 -10.38 10.21
CA HIS A 106 -2.41 -9.37 11.24
C HIS A 106 -2.47 -7.97 10.61
N SER A 107 -3.48 -7.19 10.97
CA SER A 107 -3.51 -5.77 10.57
C SER A 107 -2.41 -5.01 11.31
N LEU A 108 -1.67 -4.18 10.59
CA LEU A 108 -0.62 -3.33 11.15
C LEU A 108 -1.16 -1.98 11.65
N GLY A 109 -2.47 -1.84 11.76
CA GLY A 109 -3.12 -0.65 12.29
C GLY A 109 -4.30 -0.17 11.44
N ALA A 110 -4.77 1.02 11.72
CA ALA A 110 -5.85 1.64 10.94
C ALA A 110 -5.37 1.98 9.52
N PRO A 111 -6.29 1.97 8.52
CA PRO A 111 -5.96 2.43 7.17
C PRO A 111 -5.38 3.84 7.17
N ALA A 112 -4.32 4.05 6.40
CA ALA A 112 -3.59 5.30 6.31
C ALA A 112 -3.70 5.92 4.91
N SER A 113 -3.48 7.22 4.77
CA SER A 113 -3.43 7.88 3.47
C SER A 113 -1.98 7.97 2.98
N ALA A 114 -1.74 7.67 1.70
CA ALA A 114 -0.43 7.90 1.08
C ALA A 114 -0.08 9.40 0.99
N CYS A 115 -1.08 10.25 0.82
CA CYS A 115 -0.91 11.70 0.79
C CYS A 115 -2.25 12.37 1.11
N THR A 116 -2.40 12.84 2.35
CA THR A 116 -3.64 13.47 2.85
C THR A 116 -4.08 14.69 2.06
N GLY A 117 -3.16 15.34 1.34
CA GLY A 117 -3.46 16.51 0.52
C GLY A 117 -3.81 16.17 -0.94
N ARG A 118 -3.69 14.92 -1.39
CA ARG A 118 -3.86 14.56 -2.81
C ARG A 118 -4.69 13.32 -3.07
N PHE A 119 -4.61 12.30 -2.22
CA PHE A 119 -5.32 11.04 -2.43
C PHE A 119 -6.53 10.92 -1.51
N SER A 120 -7.62 10.36 -2.04
CA SER A 120 -8.86 10.13 -1.28
C SER A 120 -9.06 8.65 -0.91
N ASN A 121 -8.20 7.76 -1.41
CA ASN A 121 -8.17 6.34 -1.04
C ASN A 121 -7.29 6.10 0.18
N TYR A 122 -7.43 4.93 0.76
CA TYR A 122 -6.65 4.47 1.90
C TYR A 122 -5.66 3.37 1.51
N ILE A 123 -4.67 3.16 2.38
CA ILE A 123 -3.71 2.07 2.33
C ILE A 123 -3.93 1.20 3.56
N HIS A 124 -4.20 -0.08 3.34
CA HIS A 124 -4.27 -1.11 4.35
C HIS A 124 -2.92 -1.83 4.44
N SER A 125 -2.34 -1.92 5.62
CA SER A 125 -1.05 -2.59 5.83
C SER A 125 -1.24 -3.84 6.68
N PHE A 126 -0.67 -4.96 6.21
CA PHE A 126 -0.77 -6.25 6.88
C PHE A 126 0.60 -6.86 7.12
N PHE A 127 0.74 -7.56 8.24
CA PHE A 127 1.78 -8.56 8.44
C PHE A 127 1.20 -9.94 8.19
N VAL A 128 1.92 -10.76 7.43
CA VAL A 128 1.46 -12.10 7.03
C VAL A 128 2.53 -13.12 7.33
N GLU A 129 2.20 -14.13 8.11
CA GLU A 129 2.98 -15.37 8.18
C GLU A 129 2.59 -16.26 7.00
N THR A 130 3.57 -16.82 6.31
CA THR A 130 3.29 -17.65 5.14
C THR A 130 3.47 -19.14 5.44
N SER A 131 2.80 -19.96 4.65
CA SER A 131 3.16 -21.38 4.49
C SER A 131 4.34 -21.51 3.50
N GLU A 132 4.75 -22.74 3.21
CA GLU A 132 5.72 -23.03 2.16
C GLU A 132 5.20 -22.56 0.80
N ARG A 133 6.13 -22.12 -0.05
CA ARG A 133 5.81 -21.65 -1.39
C ARG A 133 5.16 -22.75 -2.22
N VAL A 134 4.17 -22.39 -3.02
CA VAL A 134 3.55 -23.31 -3.98
C VAL A 134 4.62 -23.84 -4.93
N ALA A 135 4.63 -25.18 -5.12
CA ALA A 135 5.54 -25.80 -6.07
C ALA A 135 5.26 -25.31 -7.49
N ASP A 136 6.32 -25.14 -8.28
CA ASP A 136 6.26 -24.70 -9.68
C ASP A 136 5.59 -23.33 -9.90
N PHE A 137 5.54 -22.48 -8.87
CA PHE A 137 5.04 -21.12 -9.00
C PHE A 137 5.88 -20.31 -10.00
N VAL A 138 5.20 -19.67 -10.95
CA VAL A 138 5.79 -18.78 -11.94
C VAL A 138 5.21 -17.38 -11.71
N PRO A 139 6.05 -16.38 -11.41
CA PRO A 139 5.58 -15.00 -11.27
C PRO A 139 4.96 -14.47 -12.57
N GLU A 140 4.12 -13.45 -12.45
CA GLU A 140 3.60 -12.74 -13.61
C GLU A 140 4.73 -12.15 -14.50
N PRO A 141 4.51 -12.06 -15.82
CA PRO A 141 5.48 -11.48 -16.72
C PRO A 141 5.88 -10.06 -16.29
N GLY A 142 7.18 -9.83 -16.13
CA GLY A 142 7.73 -8.53 -15.72
C GLY A 142 7.89 -8.35 -14.22
N LEU A 143 7.44 -9.32 -13.42
CA LEU A 143 7.63 -9.35 -11.97
C LEU A 143 8.72 -10.36 -11.59
N THR A 144 9.65 -9.97 -10.73
CA THR A 144 10.69 -10.84 -10.16
C THR A 144 10.52 -10.90 -8.64
N VAL A 145 10.54 -12.10 -8.08
CA VAL A 145 10.43 -12.32 -6.62
C VAL A 145 11.81 -12.66 -6.06
N GLU A 146 12.21 -11.96 -5.01
CA GLU A 146 13.39 -12.31 -4.20
C GLU A 146 13.03 -12.45 -2.72
N LEU A 147 13.77 -13.30 -2.03
CA LEU A 147 13.67 -13.44 -0.58
C LEU A 147 14.85 -12.73 0.07
N LYS A 148 14.56 -11.82 0.98
CA LYS A 148 15.58 -11.09 1.75
C LYS A 148 15.50 -11.44 3.22
N SER A 149 16.63 -11.69 3.84
CA SER A 149 16.70 -11.63 5.28
C SER A 149 16.41 -10.20 5.77
N PRO A 150 15.98 -9.98 7.01
CA PRO A 150 15.79 -8.63 7.55
C PRO A 150 17.03 -7.74 7.43
N ALA A 151 18.23 -8.34 7.53
CA ALA A 151 19.49 -7.61 7.35
C ALA A 151 19.70 -7.14 5.91
N GLU A 152 19.49 -8.02 4.93
CA GLU A 152 19.57 -7.66 3.50
C GLU A 152 18.51 -6.62 3.11
N LEU A 153 17.31 -6.73 3.67
CA LEU A 153 16.25 -5.75 3.46
C LEU A 153 16.66 -4.38 4.02
N THR A 154 17.27 -4.34 5.22
CA THR A 154 17.82 -3.10 5.79
C THR A 154 18.88 -2.47 4.88
N VAL A 155 19.80 -3.27 4.32
CA VAL A 155 20.81 -2.78 3.36
C VAL A 155 20.14 -2.21 2.10
N LEU A 156 19.13 -2.89 1.57
CA LEU A 156 18.38 -2.45 0.40
C LEU A 156 17.67 -1.11 0.65
N ILE A 157 17.03 -0.95 1.82
CA ILE A 157 16.39 0.31 2.23
C ILE A 157 17.42 1.44 2.32
N LYS A 158 18.54 1.21 3.01
CA LYS A 158 19.60 2.21 3.20
C LYS A 158 20.29 2.61 1.89
N SER A 159 20.33 1.73 0.90
CA SER A 159 20.90 2.04 -0.42
C SER A 159 20.02 2.99 -1.25
N GLY A 160 18.77 3.23 -0.85
CA GLY A 160 17.80 4.01 -1.62
C GLY A 160 17.15 3.27 -2.79
N ALA A 161 17.40 1.97 -2.95
CA ALA A 161 16.77 1.15 -4.01
C ALA A 161 15.34 0.73 -3.66
N PHE A 162 14.93 0.84 -2.40
CA PHE A 162 13.58 0.59 -1.91
C PHE A 162 12.87 1.93 -1.72
N VAL A 163 12.17 2.41 -2.75
CA VAL A 163 11.72 3.81 -2.85
C VAL A 163 10.25 4.04 -2.50
N HIS A 164 9.44 2.98 -2.36
CA HIS A 164 8.01 3.12 -2.16
C HIS A 164 7.67 3.53 -0.72
N GLN A 165 7.25 4.77 -0.51
CA GLN A 165 7.04 5.35 0.82
C GLN A 165 6.00 4.60 1.68
N ALA A 166 4.91 4.12 1.08
CA ALA A 166 3.90 3.36 1.81
C ALA A 166 4.44 2.02 2.33
N HIS A 167 5.30 1.37 1.56
CA HIS A 167 5.95 0.11 1.95
C HIS A 167 6.97 0.33 3.07
N LEU A 168 7.72 1.43 3.05
CA LEU A 168 8.56 1.83 4.18
C LEU A 168 7.74 2.08 5.45
N GLY A 169 6.57 2.70 5.30
CA GLY A 169 5.60 2.87 6.38
C GLY A 169 5.10 1.54 6.95
N ALA A 170 4.77 0.58 6.10
CA ALA A 170 4.33 -0.76 6.53
C ALA A 170 5.44 -1.51 7.28
N LEU A 171 6.70 -1.43 6.81
CA LEU A 171 7.86 -2.01 7.52
C LEU A 171 8.07 -1.39 8.89
N LEU A 172 7.93 -0.07 9.01
CA LEU A 172 7.99 0.63 10.30
C LEU A 172 6.87 0.15 11.25
N LEU A 173 5.64 0.01 10.75
CA LEU A 173 4.53 -0.48 11.56
C LEU A 173 4.75 -1.94 12.00
N ALA A 174 5.29 -2.79 11.13
CA ALA A 174 5.64 -4.16 11.48
C ALA A 174 6.73 -4.23 12.56
N GLU A 175 7.73 -3.35 12.51
CA GLU A 175 8.77 -3.25 13.53
C GLU A 175 8.20 -2.76 14.87
N LEU A 176 7.40 -1.69 14.86
CA LEU A 176 6.73 -1.16 16.06
C LEU A 176 5.78 -2.18 16.69
N GLY A 177 5.11 -3.00 15.88
CA GLY A 177 4.26 -4.11 16.32
C GLY A 177 5.02 -5.36 16.77
N SER A 178 6.36 -5.36 16.71
CA SER A 178 7.22 -6.51 17.03
C SER A 178 7.00 -7.75 16.15
N PHE A 179 6.43 -7.56 14.97
CA PHE A 179 6.26 -8.62 13.96
C PHE A 179 7.53 -8.88 13.16
N LEU A 180 8.35 -7.86 12.97
CA LEU A 180 9.61 -7.92 12.24
C LEU A 180 10.65 -7.07 12.97
N THR A 181 11.91 -7.55 13.03
CA THR A 181 13.04 -6.76 13.55
C THR A 181 14.00 -6.46 12.41
N LEU A 182 14.17 -5.19 12.10
CA LEU A 182 15.17 -4.72 11.13
C LEU A 182 16.47 -4.35 11.85
N PRO A 183 17.59 -5.02 11.60
CA PRO A 183 18.88 -4.68 12.22
C PRO A 183 19.30 -3.25 11.88
N LYS A 184 19.88 -2.54 12.86
CA LYS A 184 20.34 -1.14 12.71
C LYS A 184 21.60 -1.01 11.87
#